data_6c3aedcb39d0e2f2dada6f719cc4ffaa
#
_entry.id   6c3aedcb39d0e2f2dada6f719cc4ffaa
#
_cell.length_a   1.000
_cell.length_b   1.000
_cell.length_c   1.000
_cell.angle_alpha   90.00
_cell.angle_beta   90.00
_cell.angle_gamma   90.00
#
_symmetry.space_group_name_H-M   'P 1'
#
loop_
_entity.id
_entity.type
_entity.pdbx_description
1 polymer ?
#
loop_
_entity_poly.entity_id
_entity_poly.type
_entity_poly.pdbx_seq_one_letter_code
_entity_poly.pdbx_strand_id
1 'polypeptide(L)'
;VREKYNLVAVTPSIIYDTRNNSFNPQSGIYSTASYEFGELLKDPRSYSQVELDLRAYHRTFFKDANVMAYRAVWGYTGGGTPESLRFSVGGAESIRGYDSGAFDGYNKFHISIENRTQVNKFMQVVGFFDMGNAWQTAGAEPDRESANQFKDLKKGGGVGVRLNTPVGPLRLNYGWPL
;
A
#
# COMPACT_ATOMS: atom_id res chain seq x y z
N VAL A 1 -24.10 12.46 -0.74
CA VAL A 1 -24.94 11.61 0.14
C VAL A 1 -24.14 10.35 0.42
N ARG A 2 -23.72 10.09 1.67
CA ARG A 2 -23.08 8.81 2.04
C ARG A 2 -24.16 7.74 2.09
N GLU A 3 -24.14 6.82 1.16
CA GLU A 3 -24.99 5.64 1.25
C GLU A 3 -24.52 4.79 2.44
N LYS A 4 -25.49 4.39 3.27
CA LYS A 4 -25.22 3.47 4.39
C LYS A 4 -25.62 2.07 3.95
N TYR A 5 -24.66 1.15 3.98
CA TYR A 5 -24.93 -0.27 3.74
C TYR A 5 -24.78 -1.05 5.02
N ASN A 6 -25.57 -2.10 5.14
CA ASN A 6 -25.28 -3.20 6.05
C ASN A 6 -24.67 -4.31 5.19
N LEU A 7 -23.49 -4.79 5.51
CA LEU A 7 -22.82 -5.86 4.79
C LEU A 7 -22.32 -6.93 5.75
N VAL A 8 -22.17 -8.13 5.23
CA VAL A 8 -21.44 -9.23 5.87
C VAL A 8 -20.34 -9.64 4.91
N ALA A 9 -19.12 -9.77 5.42
CA ALA A 9 -17.97 -10.19 4.63
C ALA A 9 -17.15 -11.25 5.38
N VAL A 10 -16.51 -12.12 4.62
CA VAL A 10 -15.53 -13.11 5.10
C VAL A 10 -14.23 -12.89 4.35
N THR A 11 -13.13 -12.77 5.11
CA THR A 11 -11.82 -12.40 4.56
C THR A 11 -10.74 -13.42 4.99
N PRO A 12 -10.66 -14.62 4.38
CA PRO A 12 -9.51 -15.49 4.57
C PRO A 12 -8.22 -14.80 4.10
N SER A 13 -7.13 -15.05 4.84
CA SER A 13 -5.82 -14.52 4.50
C SER A 13 -4.71 -15.54 4.77
N ILE A 14 -3.65 -15.46 3.96
CA ILE A 14 -2.43 -16.23 4.12
C ILE A 14 -1.29 -15.25 4.38
N ILE A 15 -0.48 -15.52 5.39
CA ILE A 15 0.67 -14.70 5.78
C ILE A 15 1.93 -15.57 5.73
N TYR A 16 2.96 -15.05 5.07
CA TYR A 16 4.30 -15.63 5.07
C TYR A 16 5.28 -14.58 5.60
N ASP A 17 5.95 -14.87 6.72
CA ASP A 17 6.83 -13.93 7.41
C ASP A 17 8.15 -14.60 7.82
N THR A 18 9.24 -14.16 7.20
CA THR A 18 10.62 -14.59 7.50
C THR A 18 11.51 -13.43 7.97
N ARG A 19 10.89 -12.30 8.34
CA ARG A 19 11.64 -11.12 8.80
C ARG A 19 12.40 -11.43 10.08
N ASN A 20 13.64 -10.94 10.18
CA ASN A 20 14.43 -11.05 11.39
C ASN A 20 13.88 -10.22 12.57
N ASN A 21 13.07 -9.20 12.30
CA ASN A 21 12.39 -8.36 13.30
C ASN A 21 11.12 -7.77 12.69
N SER A 22 10.00 -7.89 13.38
CA SER A 22 8.70 -7.43 12.89
C SER A 22 8.56 -5.90 12.87
N PHE A 23 9.21 -5.19 13.81
CA PHE A 23 9.12 -3.74 13.95
C PHE A 23 10.13 -2.98 13.09
N ASN A 24 11.38 -3.48 13.03
CA ASN A 24 12.45 -2.88 12.26
C ASN A 24 13.22 -3.95 11.48
N PRO A 25 12.60 -4.52 10.43
CA PRO A 25 13.20 -5.58 9.64
C PRO A 25 14.42 -5.09 8.88
N GLN A 26 15.49 -5.87 8.95
CA GLN A 26 16.75 -5.65 8.24
C GLN A 26 17.00 -6.71 7.16
N SER A 27 16.29 -7.85 7.26
CA SER A 27 16.37 -8.94 6.30
C SER A 27 15.09 -9.79 6.34
N GLY A 28 14.85 -10.51 5.27
CA GLY A 28 13.71 -11.42 5.14
C GLY A 28 12.58 -10.85 4.28
N ILE A 29 11.52 -11.62 4.18
CA ILE A 29 10.35 -11.35 3.36
C ILE A 29 9.12 -11.37 4.25
N TYR A 30 8.18 -10.50 3.94
CA TYR A 30 6.82 -10.53 4.48
C TYR A 30 5.85 -10.47 3.31
N SER A 31 4.92 -11.39 3.25
CA SER A 31 3.86 -11.35 2.24
C SER A 31 2.51 -11.69 2.84
N THR A 32 1.49 -11.02 2.37
CA THR A 32 0.09 -11.34 2.66
C THR A 32 -0.69 -11.47 1.37
N ALA A 33 -1.58 -12.46 1.33
CA ALA A 33 -2.61 -12.59 0.32
C ALA A 33 -3.95 -12.70 1.04
N SER A 34 -4.89 -11.84 0.69
CA SER A 34 -6.24 -11.88 1.24
C SER A 34 -7.28 -11.92 0.12
N TYR A 35 -8.35 -12.64 0.38
CA TYR A 35 -9.54 -12.67 -0.46
C TYR A 35 -10.74 -12.34 0.41
N GLU A 36 -11.46 -11.28 0.08
CA GLU A 36 -12.69 -10.91 0.75
C GLU A 36 -13.88 -11.22 -0.18
N PHE A 37 -14.87 -11.87 0.38
CA PHE A 37 -16.18 -12.03 -0.25
C PHE A 37 -17.23 -11.40 0.67
N GLY A 38 -18.07 -10.52 0.13
CA GLY A 38 -19.09 -9.82 0.89
C GLY A 38 -20.42 -9.73 0.16
N GLU A 39 -21.48 -9.68 0.94
CA GLU A 39 -22.85 -9.48 0.49
C GLU A 39 -23.49 -8.29 1.21
N LEU A 40 -24.25 -7.50 0.47
CA LEU A 40 -25.01 -6.40 1.01
C LEU A 40 -26.38 -6.90 1.49
N LEU A 41 -26.70 -6.71 2.80
CA LEU A 41 -27.87 -7.31 3.44
C LEU A 41 -29.23 -6.81 2.94
N LYS A 42 -29.29 -5.69 2.23
CA LYS A 42 -30.54 -5.09 1.71
C LYS A 42 -30.51 -4.88 0.19
N ASP A 43 -29.49 -5.42 -0.48
CA ASP A 43 -29.25 -5.25 -1.89
C ASP A 43 -28.71 -6.60 -2.40
N PRO A 44 -29.25 -7.15 -3.52
CA PRO A 44 -28.81 -8.47 -4.02
C PRO A 44 -27.39 -8.46 -4.61
N ARG A 45 -26.60 -7.42 -4.36
CA ARG A 45 -25.22 -7.33 -4.86
C ARG A 45 -24.25 -8.02 -3.92
N SER A 46 -23.41 -8.86 -4.50
CA SER A 46 -22.21 -9.42 -3.88
C SER A 46 -20.98 -8.79 -4.50
N TYR A 47 -19.89 -8.75 -3.75
CA TYR A 47 -18.59 -8.28 -4.23
C TYR A 47 -17.47 -9.19 -3.77
N SER A 48 -16.34 -9.07 -4.44
CA SER A 48 -15.11 -9.76 -4.03
C SER A 48 -13.92 -8.82 -4.14
N GLN A 49 -12.98 -8.94 -3.21
CA GLN A 49 -11.71 -8.20 -3.24
C GLN A 49 -10.53 -9.16 -3.06
N VAL A 50 -9.49 -8.95 -3.83
CA VAL A 50 -8.20 -9.60 -3.67
C VAL A 50 -7.17 -8.54 -3.35
N GLU A 51 -6.31 -8.78 -2.36
CA GLU A 51 -5.17 -7.94 -2.07
C GLU A 51 -3.91 -8.78 -1.85
N LEU A 52 -2.81 -8.37 -2.47
CA LEU A 52 -1.48 -8.90 -2.27
C LEU A 52 -0.57 -7.78 -1.76
N ASP A 53 0.15 -8.01 -0.66
CA ASP A 53 1.19 -7.11 -0.13
C ASP A 53 2.49 -7.90 0.02
N LEU A 54 3.49 -7.54 -0.75
CA LEU A 54 4.80 -8.16 -0.78
C LEU A 54 5.83 -7.18 -0.25
N ARG A 55 6.65 -7.61 0.72
CA ARG A 55 7.72 -6.80 1.30
C ARG A 55 9.00 -7.62 1.37
N ALA A 56 10.12 -6.99 1.01
CA ALA A 56 11.43 -7.59 1.10
C ALA A 56 12.43 -6.63 1.73
N TYR A 57 13.35 -7.18 2.49
CA TYR A 57 14.36 -6.41 3.22
C TYR A 57 15.71 -7.07 3.05
N HIS A 58 16.75 -6.27 2.78
CA HIS A 58 18.11 -6.77 2.80
C HIS A 58 19.10 -5.66 3.19
N ARG A 59 20.19 -6.06 3.84
CA ARG A 59 21.31 -5.16 4.13
C ARG A 59 22.12 -4.94 2.85
N THR A 60 22.55 -3.71 2.62
CA THR A 60 23.43 -3.42 1.49
C THR A 60 24.89 -3.70 1.82
N PHE A 61 25.68 -4.04 0.79
CA PHE A 61 27.10 -4.38 0.94
C PHE A 61 27.98 -3.20 1.41
N PHE A 62 27.51 -1.96 1.32
CA PHE A 62 28.36 -0.79 1.52
C PHE A 62 28.51 -0.34 2.99
N LYS A 63 27.62 -0.73 3.89
CA LYS A 63 27.74 -0.56 5.35
C LYS A 63 26.70 -1.42 6.04
N ASP A 64 27.08 -2.06 7.14
CA ASP A 64 26.15 -2.81 8.02
C ASP A 64 24.97 -1.99 8.54
N ALA A 65 25.07 -0.67 8.39
CA ALA A 65 24.07 0.30 8.82
C ALA A 65 22.94 0.56 7.80
N ASN A 66 23.03 0.05 6.56
CA ASN A 66 22.05 0.35 5.50
C ASN A 66 21.17 -0.85 5.18
N VAL A 67 19.87 -0.59 5.12
CA VAL A 67 18.84 -1.56 4.75
C VAL A 67 18.04 -1.01 3.56
N MET A 68 17.93 -1.79 2.50
CA MET A 68 16.96 -1.58 1.44
C MET A 68 15.66 -2.29 1.80
N ALA A 69 14.57 -1.57 1.73
CA ALA A 69 13.22 -2.09 1.92
C ALA A 69 12.39 -1.84 0.67
N TYR A 70 11.73 -2.89 0.22
CA TYR A 70 10.84 -2.88 -0.94
C TYR A 70 9.45 -3.27 -0.49
N ARG A 71 8.45 -2.66 -1.08
CA ARG A 71 7.06 -3.05 -0.93
C ARG A 71 6.37 -2.97 -2.27
N ALA A 72 5.57 -3.97 -2.59
CA ALA A 72 4.66 -3.96 -3.73
C ALA A 72 3.28 -4.40 -3.26
N VAL A 73 2.26 -3.62 -3.58
CA VAL A 73 0.87 -3.93 -3.26
C VAL A 73 0.07 -3.92 -4.55
N TRP A 74 -0.75 -4.94 -4.70
CA TRP A 74 -1.72 -5.04 -5.78
C TRP A 74 -3.08 -5.40 -5.20
N GLY A 75 -4.14 -4.80 -5.73
CA GLY A 75 -5.51 -5.08 -5.34
C GLY A 75 -6.45 -5.03 -6.52
N TYR A 76 -7.42 -5.93 -6.51
CA TYR A 76 -8.49 -6.01 -7.48
C TYR A 76 -9.81 -6.19 -6.76
N THR A 77 -10.85 -5.49 -7.18
CA THR A 77 -12.21 -5.70 -6.70
C THR A 77 -13.16 -5.91 -7.87
N GLY A 78 -14.07 -6.86 -7.72
CA GLY A 78 -15.04 -7.27 -8.71
C GLY A 78 -16.46 -7.40 -8.15
N GLY A 79 -17.41 -7.64 -9.05
CA GLY A 79 -18.83 -7.74 -8.70
C GLY A 79 -19.49 -6.38 -8.49
N GLY A 80 -20.54 -6.36 -7.69
CA GLY A 80 -21.31 -5.14 -7.37
C GLY A 80 -20.69 -4.30 -6.25
N THR A 81 -19.37 -4.10 -6.26
CA THR A 81 -18.65 -3.39 -5.20
C THR A 81 -19.15 -1.97 -5.04
N PRO A 82 -19.63 -1.57 -3.85
CA PRO A 82 -20.01 -0.20 -3.57
C PRO A 82 -18.83 0.77 -3.68
N GLU A 83 -19.11 2.02 -4.03
CA GLU A 83 -18.07 3.06 -4.14
C GLU A 83 -17.26 3.26 -2.86
N SER A 84 -17.88 3.09 -1.70
CA SER A 84 -17.24 3.23 -0.40
C SER A 84 -16.22 2.12 -0.07
N LEU A 85 -16.24 1.02 -0.83
CA LEU A 85 -15.32 -0.12 -0.69
C LEU A 85 -14.25 -0.14 -1.79
N ARG A 86 -14.16 0.90 -2.61
CA ARG A 86 -13.06 1.04 -3.57
C ARG A 86 -11.73 1.18 -2.86
N PHE A 87 -10.71 0.70 -3.51
CA PHE A 87 -9.34 0.96 -3.04
C PHE A 87 -8.99 2.45 -3.20
N SER A 88 -8.15 2.94 -2.31
CA SER A 88 -7.56 4.27 -2.42
C SER A 88 -6.05 4.20 -2.32
N VAL A 89 -5.37 5.10 -3.04
CA VAL A 89 -3.92 5.25 -3.08
C VAL A 89 -3.59 6.74 -2.92
N GLY A 90 -2.49 7.03 -2.27
CA GLY A 90 -2.07 8.37 -1.86
C GLY A 90 -1.89 8.43 -0.34
N GLY A 91 -0.97 9.26 0.13
CA GLY A 91 -0.66 9.44 1.54
C GLY A 91 0.44 8.52 2.07
N ALA A 92 0.60 8.53 3.39
CA ALA A 92 1.74 7.95 4.10
C ALA A 92 1.95 6.43 3.90
N GLU A 93 0.89 5.68 3.59
CA GLU A 93 0.93 4.22 3.49
C GLU A 93 1.05 3.70 2.05
N SER A 94 1.02 4.59 1.04
CA SER A 94 1.09 4.20 -0.37
C SER A 94 2.03 5.10 -1.18
N ILE A 95 1.58 6.26 -1.66
CA ILE A 95 2.38 7.21 -2.44
C ILE A 95 2.50 8.49 -1.62
N ARG A 96 3.62 8.64 -0.94
CA ARG A 96 3.92 9.82 -0.11
C ARG A 96 4.15 11.06 -0.99
N GLY A 97 3.70 12.22 -0.53
CA GLY A 97 3.69 13.47 -1.28
C GLY A 97 2.32 13.83 -1.83
N TYR A 98 1.37 12.91 -1.84
CA TYR A 98 -0.03 13.15 -2.18
C TYR A 98 -0.91 13.05 -0.94
N ASP A 99 -2.08 13.67 -1.00
CA ASP A 99 -3.09 13.57 0.05
C ASP A 99 -3.54 12.11 0.24
N SER A 100 -3.99 11.80 1.46
CA SER A 100 -4.50 10.47 1.76
C SER A 100 -5.74 10.17 0.91
N GLY A 101 -5.69 9.06 0.16
CA GLY A 101 -6.78 8.66 -0.72
C GLY A 101 -6.98 9.54 -1.95
N ALA A 102 -5.94 10.24 -2.42
CA ALA A 102 -6.02 11.13 -3.58
C ALA A 102 -6.49 10.44 -4.86
N PHE A 103 -6.29 9.15 -4.99
CA PHE A 103 -6.67 8.33 -6.15
C PHE A 103 -7.47 7.14 -5.69
N ASP A 104 -8.65 6.92 -6.25
CA ASP A 104 -9.54 5.80 -5.92
C ASP A 104 -9.89 4.97 -7.16
N GLY A 105 -10.19 3.69 -6.94
CA GLY A 105 -10.56 2.78 -8.01
C GLY A 105 -10.87 1.36 -7.56
N TYR A 106 -11.36 0.55 -8.48
CA TYR A 106 -11.60 -0.88 -8.26
C TYR A 106 -10.33 -1.71 -8.30
N ASN A 107 -9.26 -1.14 -8.85
CA ASN A 107 -7.94 -1.74 -8.89
C ASN A 107 -6.94 -0.77 -8.26
N LYS A 108 -5.92 -1.31 -7.62
CA LYS A 108 -4.78 -0.53 -7.14
C LYS A 108 -3.47 -1.26 -7.40
N PHE A 109 -2.44 -0.47 -7.58
CA PHE A 109 -1.07 -0.94 -7.56
C PHE A 109 -0.18 0.16 -7.01
N HIS A 110 0.70 -0.18 -6.09
CA HIS A 110 1.79 0.72 -5.73
C HIS A 110 3.04 -0.06 -5.32
N ILE A 111 4.18 0.56 -5.57
CA ILE A 111 5.48 0.11 -5.09
C ILE A 111 6.14 1.21 -4.28
N SER A 112 6.94 0.81 -3.31
CA SER A 112 7.77 1.67 -2.49
C SER A 112 9.16 1.09 -2.37
N ILE A 113 10.17 1.93 -2.51
CA ILE A 113 11.58 1.59 -2.30
C ILE A 113 12.12 2.56 -1.25
N GLU A 114 12.70 2.02 -0.18
CA GLU A 114 13.31 2.83 0.87
C GLU A 114 14.76 2.42 1.10
N ASN A 115 15.64 3.39 1.19
CA ASN A 115 16.96 3.23 1.77
C ASN A 115 16.91 3.73 3.21
N ARG A 116 17.20 2.85 4.16
CA ARG A 116 17.19 3.13 5.60
C ARG A 116 18.60 3.09 6.12
N THR A 117 19.14 4.22 6.52
CA THR A 117 20.49 4.34 7.08
C THR A 117 20.43 4.50 8.59
N GLN A 118 21.01 3.57 9.32
CA GLN A 118 21.14 3.66 10.78
C GLN A 118 22.17 4.72 11.15
N VAL A 119 21.77 5.77 11.83
CA VAL A 119 22.65 6.83 12.33
C VAL A 119 23.19 6.47 13.72
N ASN A 120 22.31 5.97 14.58
CA ASN A 120 22.64 5.46 15.90
C ASN A 120 21.58 4.41 16.32
N LYS A 121 21.73 3.79 17.49
CA LYS A 121 20.82 2.72 17.96
C LYS A 121 19.34 3.10 18.04
N PHE A 122 19.03 4.40 18.07
CA PHE A 122 17.66 4.89 18.21
C PHE A 122 17.10 5.52 16.93
N MET A 123 17.97 5.94 15.98
CA MET A 123 17.56 6.77 14.85
C MET A 123 18.05 6.22 13.51
N GLN A 124 17.16 6.21 12.54
CA GLN A 124 17.43 5.96 11.13
C GLN A 124 17.00 7.17 10.29
N VAL A 125 17.79 7.49 9.27
CA VAL A 125 17.38 8.38 8.18
C VAL A 125 16.92 7.53 7.01
N VAL A 126 15.86 7.96 6.34
CA VAL A 126 15.23 7.24 5.25
C VAL A 126 15.14 8.13 4.02
N GLY A 127 15.62 7.65 2.89
CA GLY A 127 15.26 8.17 1.58
C GLY A 127 14.26 7.21 0.93
N PHE A 128 13.24 7.72 0.25
CA PHE A 128 12.24 6.87 -0.36
C PHE A 128 11.77 7.35 -1.72
N PHE A 129 11.30 6.40 -2.49
CA PHE A 129 10.61 6.61 -3.75
C PHE A 129 9.39 5.69 -3.80
N ASP A 130 8.24 6.28 -4.11
CA ASP A 130 6.96 5.59 -4.23
C ASP A 130 6.39 5.82 -5.62
N MET A 131 5.72 4.81 -6.19
CA MET A 131 4.94 4.99 -7.40
C MET A 131 3.74 4.05 -7.42
N GLY A 132 2.66 4.47 -8.07
CA GLY A 132 1.44 3.67 -8.19
C GLY A 132 0.26 4.46 -8.69
N ASN A 133 -0.89 3.80 -8.69
CA ASN A 133 -2.17 4.42 -9.01
C ASN A 133 -3.32 3.53 -8.52
N ALA A 134 -4.52 4.10 -8.47
CA ALA A 134 -5.77 3.34 -8.44
C ALA A 134 -6.61 3.73 -9.67
N TRP A 135 -7.33 2.77 -10.25
CA TRP A 135 -8.06 2.99 -11.50
C TRP A 135 -9.37 2.21 -11.55
N GLN A 136 -10.28 2.68 -12.39
CA GLN A 136 -11.54 2.01 -12.68
C GLN A 136 -11.31 0.80 -13.59
N THR A 137 -12.14 -0.23 -13.47
CA THR A 137 -12.13 -1.36 -14.40
C THR A 137 -12.70 -0.93 -15.75
N ALA A 138 -12.10 -1.37 -16.86
CA ALA A 138 -12.62 -1.15 -18.20
C ALA A 138 -14.05 -1.72 -18.30
N GLY A 139 -15.03 -0.86 -18.59
CA GLY A 139 -16.45 -1.23 -18.69
C GLY A 139 -17.39 -0.41 -17.81
N ALA A 140 -16.90 0.37 -16.88
CA ALA A 140 -17.69 1.34 -16.10
C ALA A 140 -17.65 2.70 -16.82
N GLU A 141 -18.74 3.06 -17.50
CA GLU A 141 -19.02 4.31 -18.20
C GLU A 141 -18.00 4.74 -19.27
N PRO A 142 -18.44 4.99 -20.52
CA PRO A 142 -17.55 5.28 -21.65
C PRO A 142 -16.87 6.65 -21.62
N ASP A 143 -17.16 7.50 -20.67
CA ASP A 143 -16.70 8.91 -20.63
C ASP A 143 -15.53 9.19 -19.69
N ARG A 144 -15.03 8.20 -18.95
CA ARG A 144 -13.76 8.34 -18.24
C ARG A 144 -12.69 7.56 -19.00
N GLU A 145 -11.78 8.29 -19.62
CA GLU A 145 -10.58 7.75 -20.27
C GLU A 145 -10.11 6.51 -19.51
N SER A 146 -10.16 5.38 -20.22
CA SER A 146 -9.49 4.15 -19.79
C SER A 146 -8.01 4.48 -19.74
N ALA A 147 -7.60 5.10 -18.65
CA ALA A 147 -6.23 5.49 -18.40
C ALA A 147 -5.38 4.25 -18.60
N ASN A 148 -4.43 4.35 -19.49
CA ASN A 148 -3.47 3.31 -19.79
C ASN A 148 -2.75 3.01 -18.48
N GLN A 149 -3.14 1.93 -17.79
CA GLN A 149 -2.93 1.61 -16.37
C GLN A 149 -1.49 1.87 -15.87
N PHE A 150 -0.51 1.79 -16.78
CA PHE A 150 0.91 2.03 -16.49
C PHE A 150 1.45 3.37 -17.01
N LYS A 151 0.70 4.13 -17.81
CA LYS A 151 1.15 5.45 -18.28
C LYS A 151 0.92 6.57 -17.28
N ASP A 152 -0.07 6.44 -16.40
CA ASP A 152 -0.47 7.46 -15.41
C ASP A 152 -0.02 7.15 -13.99
N LEU A 153 1.06 6.37 -13.83
CA LEU A 153 1.60 6.12 -12.49
C LEU A 153 2.04 7.43 -11.84
N LYS A 154 1.42 7.71 -10.70
CA LYS A 154 1.80 8.81 -9.84
C LYS A 154 3.08 8.45 -9.10
N LYS A 155 3.99 9.41 -8.96
CA LYS A 155 5.30 9.21 -8.34
C LYS A 155 5.47 10.18 -7.20
N GLY A 156 6.06 9.73 -6.13
CA GLY A 156 6.42 10.55 -4.99
C GLY A 156 7.81 10.19 -4.50
N GLY A 157 8.53 11.17 -4.00
CA GLY A 157 9.84 10.97 -3.41
C GLY A 157 9.98 11.76 -2.15
N GLY A 158 10.95 11.42 -1.32
CA GLY A 158 11.14 12.15 -0.08
C GLY A 158 12.17 11.58 0.86
N VAL A 159 12.21 12.20 2.03
CA VAL A 159 13.10 11.83 3.12
C VAL A 159 12.32 11.67 4.41
N GLY A 160 12.88 10.92 5.34
CA GLY A 160 12.24 10.72 6.64
C GLY A 160 13.21 10.35 7.73
N VAL A 161 12.69 10.34 8.95
CA VAL A 161 13.38 9.88 10.15
C VAL A 161 12.52 8.81 10.81
N ARG A 162 13.16 7.75 11.25
CA ARG A 162 12.56 6.70 12.09
C ARG A 162 13.25 6.70 13.44
N LEU A 163 12.45 6.73 14.49
CA LEU A 163 12.93 6.61 15.86
C LEU A 163 12.48 5.26 16.42
N ASN A 164 13.44 4.44 16.79
CA ASN A 164 13.19 3.15 17.43
C ASN A 164 12.87 3.38 18.90
N THR A 165 11.59 3.21 19.26
CA THR A 165 11.15 3.32 20.66
C THR A 165 10.77 1.96 21.22
N PRO A 166 10.72 1.78 22.55
CA PRO A 166 10.31 0.52 23.17
C PRO A 166 8.88 0.07 22.80
N VAL A 167 8.02 1.00 22.42
CA VAL A 167 6.63 0.74 22.03
C VAL A 167 6.44 0.61 20.51
N GLY A 168 7.52 0.69 19.75
CA GLY A 168 7.51 0.59 18.28
C GLY A 168 8.18 1.78 17.59
N PRO A 169 8.41 1.71 16.27
CA PRO A 169 9.07 2.77 15.53
C PRO A 169 8.10 3.95 15.28
N LEU A 170 8.51 5.15 15.65
CA LEU A 170 7.90 6.39 15.18
C LEU A 170 8.49 6.76 13.82
N ARG A 171 7.66 7.20 12.89
CA ARG A 171 8.05 7.59 11.53
C ARG A 171 7.60 8.99 11.24
N LEU A 172 8.52 9.83 10.81
CA LEU A 172 8.25 11.16 10.29
C LEU A 172 8.79 11.23 8.86
N ASN A 173 7.92 11.45 7.88
CA ASN A 173 8.30 11.53 6.48
C ASN A 173 7.88 12.89 5.91
N TYR A 174 8.74 13.44 5.06
CA TYR A 174 8.43 14.56 4.20
C TYR A 174 8.54 14.11 2.75
N GLY A 175 7.45 14.13 2.03
CA GLY A 175 7.34 13.68 0.64
C GLY A 175 6.73 14.74 -0.25
N TRP A 176 7.12 14.72 -1.52
CA TRP A 176 6.56 15.59 -2.56
C TRP A 176 6.26 14.78 -3.82
N PRO A 177 5.28 15.22 -4.64
CA PRO A 177 5.01 14.66 -5.96
C PRO A 177 6.18 14.88 -6.92
N LEU A 178 6.40 13.91 -7.84
CA LEU A 178 7.45 13.95 -8.85
C LEU A 178 6.85 13.98 -10.27
#